data_0875337399ff3c0c5f8a17edd0eb1773
#
_entry.id   0875337399ff3c0c5f8a17edd0eb1773
#
_cell.length_a   1.000
_cell.length_b   1.000
_cell.length_c   1.000
_cell.angle_alpha   90.00
_cell.angle_beta   90.00
_cell.angle_gamma   90.00
#
_symmetry.space_group_name_H-M   'P 1'
#
loop_
_entity.id
_entity.type
_entity.pdbx_description
1 polymer ?
#
loop_
_entity_poly.entity_id
_entity_poly.type
_entity_poly.pdbx_seq_one_letter_code
_entity_poly.pdbx_strand_id
1 'polypeptide(L)'
;MPNAKVLSEKQAIVEALAERIKNASAGVLVDYKGITVSEDTALRTELRKEAVDYTVVKNTLTRKALDKLGMNELDHVLNGTTSLATAENDPIAPFRILNDYSKKLGERFNIKAAFMEGKVLSDAEIAEMAELPSKDALYAKVLGTMIAPITGLAVCLGQILEKK
;
A
#
# COMPACT_ATOMS: atom_id res chain seq x y z
N MET A 1 6.98 -6.02 38.48
CA MET A 1 7.43 -4.80 37.79
C MET A 1 8.00 -5.20 36.44
N PRO A 2 7.67 -4.53 35.33
CA PRO A 2 8.27 -4.88 34.03
C PRO A 2 9.78 -4.63 34.10
N ASN A 3 10.55 -5.57 33.53
CA ASN A 3 12.00 -5.49 33.48
C ASN A 3 12.42 -4.25 32.65
N ALA A 4 13.24 -3.37 33.21
CA ALA A 4 13.64 -2.11 32.58
C ALA A 4 14.26 -2.31 31.18
N LYS A 5 15.04 -3.41 31.01
CA LYS A 5 15.61 -3.78 29.69
C LYS A 5 14.53 -4.07 28.64
N VAL A 6 13.49 -4.83 28.99
CA VAL A 6 12.39 -5.17 28.07
C VAL A 6 11.55 -3.93 27.73
N LEU A 7 11.50 -2.96 28.63
CA LEU A 7 10.77 -1.71 28.40
C LEU A 7 11.53 -0.81 27.41
N SER A 8 12.86 -0.69 27.58
CA SER A 8 13.72 0.06 26.65
C SER A 8 13.75 -0.55 25.25
N GLU A 9 13.81 -1.88 25.13
CA GLU A 9 13.74 -2.57 23.84
C GLU A 9 12.40 -2.29 23.12
N LYS A 10 11.29 -2.32 23.84
CA LYS A 10 9.97 -2.00 23.25
C LYS A 10 9.85 -0.53 22.86
N GLN A 11 10.45 0.38 23.63
CA GLN A 11 10.48 1.80 23.26
C GLN A 11 11.29 2.02 21.99
N ALA A 12 12.46 1.39 21.84
CA ALA A 12 13.27 1.44 20.65
C ALA A 12 12.51 0.91 19.41
N ILE A 13 11.75 -0.19 19.55
CA ILE A 13 10.92 -0.72 18.47
C ILE A 13 9.81 0.28 18.08
N VAL A 14 9.15 0.91 19.04
CA VAL A 14 8.11 1.92 18.78
C VAL A 14 8.69 3.14 18.08
N GLU A 15 9.89 3.59 18.46
CA GLU A 15 10.57 4.71 17.81
C GLU A 15 10.97 4.37 16.38
N ALA A 16 11.58 3.22 16.15
CA ALA A 16 11.92 2.74 14.81
C ALA A 16 10.69 2.59 13.91
N LEU A 17 9.55 2.12 14.47
CA LEU A 17 8.28 2.04 13.73
C LEU A 17 7.72 3.42 13.41
N ALA A 18 7.75 4.36 14.36
CA ALA A 18 7.28 5.72 14.15
C ALA A 18 8.11 6.44 13.09
N GLU A 19 9.43 6.29 13.09
CA GLU A 19 10.31 6.83 12.04
C GLU A 19 10.02 6.20 10.67
N ARG A 20 9.83 4.88 10.62
CA ARG A 20 9.48 4.17 9.38
C ARG A 20 8.15 4.66 8.81
N ILE A 21 7.11 4.77 9.64
CA ILE A 21 5.79 5.26 9.22
C ILE A 21 5.87 6.73 8.76
N LYS A 22 6.67 7.55 9.44
CA LYS A 22 6.88 8.95 9.09
C LYS A 22 7.59 9.13 7.75
N ASN A 23 8.56 8.28 7.44
CA ASN A 23 9.33 8.33 6.20
C ASN A 23 8.61 7.64 5.03
N ALA A 24 7.63 6.78 5.32
CA ALA A 24 6.85 6.10 4.30
C ALA A 24 5.89 7.07 3.60
N SER A 25 5.90 7.06 2.27
CA SER A 25 4.94 7.78 1.43
C SER A 25 3.54 7.18 1.52
N ALA A 26 3.47 5.86 1.70
CA ALA A 26 2.22 5.13 1.90
C ALA A 26 2.42 3.92 2.82
N GLY A 27 1.35 3.56 3.55
CA GLY A 27 1.33 2.37 4.37
C GLY A 27 -0.05 1.71 4.37
N VAL A 28 -0.06 0.39 4.38
CA VAL A 28 -1.28 -0.43 4.34
C VAL A 28 -1.27 -1.41 5.49
N LEU A 29 -2.35 -1.45 6.24
CA LEU A 29 -2.62 -2.41 7.31
C LEU A 29 -3.46 -3.55 6.74
N VAL A 30 -2.97 -4.78 6.88
CA VAL A 30 -3.59 -5.96 6.28
C VAL A 30 -3.84 -7.03 7.33
N ASP A 31 -4.97 -7.74 7.19
CA ASP A 31 -5.24 -8.98 7.91
C ASP A 31 -4.74 -10.17 7.07
N TYR A 32 -3.91 -11.02 7.67
CA TYR A 32 -3.32 -12.19 7.01
C TYR A 32 -3.80 -13.51 7.62
N LYS A 33 -5.03 -13.55 8.11
CA LYS A 33 -5.57 -14.72 8.81
C LYS A 33 -5.77 -15.92 7.87
N GLY A 34 -5.00 -16.97 8.09
CA GLY A 34 -5.17 -18.24 7.37
C GLY A 34 -4.43 -18.36 6.03
N ILE A 35 -3.40 -17.54 5.81
CA ILE A 35 -2.50 -17.65 4.66
C ILE A 35 -1.52 -18.83 4.89
N THR A 36 -1.20 -19.54 3.82
CA THR A 36 -0.16 -20.59 3.85
C THR A 36 1.25 -19.96 3.80
N VAL A 37 2.25 -20.69 4.30
CA VAL A 37 3.65 -20.21 4.29
C VAL A 37 4.16 -19.95 2.88
N SER A 38 3.73 -20.75 1.89
CA SER A 38 4.11 -20.57 0.49
C SER A 38 3.55 -19.27 -0.09
N GLU A 39 2.29 -18.94 0.21
CA GLU A 39 1.63 -17.71 -0.23
C GLU A 39 2.27 -16.47 0.42
N ASP A 40 2.56 -16.51 1.74
CA ASP A 40 3.25 -15.43 2.44
C ASP A 40 4.67 -15.21 1.88
N THR A 41 5.39 -16.27 1.55
CA THR A 41 6.72 -16.17 0.95
C THR A 41 6.66 -15.54 -0.45
N ALA A 42 5.69 -15.92 -1.27
CA ALA A 42 5.48 -15.34 -2.58
C ALA A 42 5.12 -13.84 -2.47
N LEU A 43 4.18 -13.49 -1.58
CA LEU A 43 3.79 -12.10 -1.29
C LEU A 43 5.01 -11.25 -0.88
N ARG A 44 5.80 -11.73 0.07
CA ARG A 44 7.03 -11.02 0.51
C ARG A 44 8.04 -10.86 -0.60
N THR A 45 8.15 -11.82 -1.49
CA THR A 45 9.08 -11.75 -2.63
C THR A 45 8.62 -10.69 -3.64
N GLU A 46 7.33 -10.59 -3.92
CA GLU A 46 6.77 -9.57 -4.80
C GLU A 46 6.88 -8.16 -4.19
N LEU A 47 6.54 -8.00 -2.91
CA LEU A 47 6.66 -6.73 -2.21
C LEU A 47 8.11 -6.21 -2.18
N ARG A 48 9.08 -7.11 -1.97
CA ARG A 48 10.51 -6.74 -1.99
C ARG A 48 10.99 -6.29 -3.37
N LYS A 49 10.44 -6.81 -4.46
CA LYS A 49 10.78 -6.38 -5.81
C LYS A 49 10.39 -4.92 -6.06
N GLU A 50 9.29 -4.48 -5.48
CA GLU A 50 8.78 -3.11 -5.56
C GLU A 50 9.27 -2.21 -4.40
N ALA A 51 10.30 -2.65 -3.67
CA ALA A 51 10.89 -1.94 -2.52
C ALA A 51 9.84 -1.58 -1.43
N VAL A 52 8.88 -2.49 -1.19
CA VAL A 52 7.89 -2.37 -0.13
C VAL A 52 8.32 -3.22 1.07
N ASP A 53 8.44 -2.59 2.22
CA ASP A 53 8.74 -3.25 3.49
C ASP A 53 7.48 -3.84 4.11
N TYR A 54 7.43 -5.17 4.23
CA TYR A 54 6.33 -5.89 4.85
C TYR A 54 6.75 -6.52 6.17
N THR A 55 6.16 -6.06 7.27
CA THR A 55 6.48 -6.50 8.61
C THR A 55 5.22 -6.83 9.41
N VAL A 56 5.31 -7.91 10.20
CA VAL A 56 4.28 -8.27 11.17
C VAL A 56 4.68 -7.70 12.52
N VAL A 57 3.89 -6.79 13.05
CA VAL A 57 4.16 -6.10 14.29
C VAL A 57 3.00 -6.28 15.27
N LYS A 58 3.31 -6.29 16.56
CA LYS A 58 2.28 -6.41 17.59
C LYS A 58 1.41 -5.15 17.61
N ASN A 59 0.08 -5.31 17.53
CA ASN A 59 -0.90 -4.22 17.47
C ASN A 59 -0.69 -3.16 18.57
N THR A 60 -0.34 -3.58 19.79
CA THR A 60 -0.07 -2.64 20.89
C THR A 60 1.15 -1.75 20.69
N LEU A 61 2.15 -2.19 19.92
CA LEU A 61 3.32 -1.38 19.57
C LEU A 61 3.00 -0.45 18.38
N THR A 62 2.25 -0.97 17.40
CA THR A 62 1.77 -0.18 16.26
C THR A 62 0.87 0.96 16.75
N ARG A 63 -0.07 0.68 17.66
CA ARG A 63 -0.93 1.70 18.26
C ARG A 63 -0.11 2.82 18.88
N LYS A 64 0.86 2.50 19.74
CA LYS A 64 1.74 3.51 20.36
C LYS A 64 2.58 4.30 19.35
N ALA A 65 2.94 3.71 18.23
CA ALA A 65 3.65 4.42 17.17
C ALA A 65 2.72 5.39 16.43
N LEU A 66 1.48 4.98 16.14
CA LEU A 66 0.46 5.81 15.51
C LEU A 66 -0.01 6.94 16.43
N ASP A 67 -0.17 6.69 17.76
CA ASP A 67 -0.47 7.71 18.76
C ASP A 67 0.58 8.84 18.77
N LYS A 68 1.87 8.48 18.66
CA LYS A 68 2.97 9.46 18.56
C LYS A 68 2.89 10.33 17.30
N LEU A 69 2.30 9.82 16.21
CA LEU A 69 2.14 10.51 14.93
C LEU A 69 0.79 11.23 14.81
N GLY A 70 -0.11 11.07 15.79
CA GLY A 70 -1.43 11.71 15.80
C GLY A 70 -2.49 11.03 14.94
N MET A 71 -2.23 9.79 14.47
CA MET A 71 -3.15 9.01 13.63
C MET A 71 -4.02 8.05 14.45
N ASN A 72 -4.80 8.59 15.40
CA ASN A 72 -5.63 7.80 16.33
C ASN A 72 -6.83 7.14 15.65
N GLU A 73 -7.19 7.59 14.44
CA GLU A 73 -8.32 7.04 13.67
C GLU A 73 -8.13 5.56 13.31
N LEU A 74 -6.88 5.09 13.26
CA LEU A 74 -6.55 3.70 12.93
C LEU A 74 -6.67 2.74 14.12
N ASP A 75 -6.91 3.24 15.33
CA ASP A 75 -6.94 2.42 16.55
C ASP A 75 -8.03 1.34 16.55
N HIS A 76 -9.20 1.66 15.99
CA HIS A 76 -10.32 0.73 15.92
C HIS A 76 -10.05 -0.45 14.96
N VAL A 77 -9.13 -0.27 14.00
CA VAL A 77 -8.79 -1.27 12.99
C VAL A 77 -7.72 -2.25 13.48
N LEU A 78 -6.94 -1.87 14.50
CA LEU A 78 -5.84 -2.67 15.06
C LEU A 78 -6.32 -3.83 15.97
N ASN A 79 -7.27 -4.63 15.49
CA ASN A 79 -7.79 -5.81 16.18
C ASN A 79 -7.43 -7.08 15.41
N GLY A 80 -7.09 -8.17 16.12
CA GLY A 80 -6.73 -9.47 15.51
C GLY A 80 -5.32 -9.48 14.90
N THR A 81 -5.14 -10.24 13.82
CA THR A 81 -3.88 -10.32 13.09
C THR A 81 -3.70 -9.08 12.22
N THR A 82 -2.54 -8.46 12.28
CA THR A 82 -2.25 -7.26 11.51
C THR A 82 -0.80 -7.26 11.05
N SER A 83 -0.60 -7.05 9.78
CA SER A 83 0.70 -6.76 9.18
C SER A 83 0.71 -5.35 8.61
N LEU A 84 1.88 -4.74 8.59
CA LEU A 84 2.12 -3.40 8.09
C LEU A 84 3.01 -3.50 6.85
N ALA A 85 2.52 -3.01 5.72
CA ALA A 85 3.29 -2.79 4.51
C ALA A 85 3.57 -1.29 4.37
N THR A 86 4.83 -0.90 4.23
CA THR A 86 5.24 0.50 4.07
C THR A 86 6.06 0.66 2.79
N ALA A 87 5.77 1.69 2.01
CA ALA A 87 6.52 2.04 0.82
C ALA A 87 7.09 3.46 0.94
N GLU A 88 8.35 3.63 0.54
CA GLU A 88 9.02 4.93 0.55
C GLU A 88 8.97 5.59 -0.84
N ASN A 89 9.20 4.84 -1.91
CA ASN A 89 9.39 5.36 -3.27
C ASN A 89 8.10 5.43 -4.09
N ASP A 90 7.33 4.34 -4.10
CA ASP A 90 6.09 4.24 -4.88
C ASP A 90 4.89 4.03 -3.96
N PRO A 91 4.05 5.06 -3.76
CA PRO A 91 2.90 4.96 -2.87
C PRO A 91 1.82 4.00 -3.40
N ILE A 92 1.77 3.71 -4.70
CA ILE A 92 0.72 2.88 -5.32
C ILE A 92 1.06 1.39 -5.26
N ALA A 93 2.34 1.03 -5.31
CA ALA A 93 2.80 -0.36 -5.34
C ALA A 93 2.19 -1.25 -4.24
N PRO A 94 2.18 -0.87 -2.95
CA PRO A 94 1.61 -1.69 -1.91
C PRO A 94 0.10 -1.94 -2.09
N PHE A 95 -0.66 -0.93 -2.54
CA PHE A 95 -2.12 -1.08 -2.77
C PHE A 95 -2.41 -2.08 -3.88
N ARG A 96 -1.71 -1.96 -5.01
CA ARG A 96 -1.90 -2.85 -6.17
C ARG A 96 -1.61 -4.31 -5.81
N ILE A 97 -0.43 -4.59 -5.24
CA ILE A 97 -0.02 -5.95 -4.90
C ILE A 97 -0.96 -6.56 -3.86
N LEU A 98 -1.26 -5.83 -2.78
CA LEU A 98 -2.10 -6.33 -1.70
C LEU A 98 -3.56 -6.56 -2.17
N ASN A 99 -4.08 -5.72 -3.07
CA ASN A 99 -5.40 -5.91 -3.66
C ASN A 99 -5.44 -7.14 -4.59
N ASP A 100 -4.39 -7.38 -5.39
CA ASP A 100 -4.29 -8.57 -6.23
C ASP A 100 -4.26 -9.85 -5.38
N TYR A 101 -3.56 -9.83 -4.25
CA TYR A 101 -3.58 -10.94 -3.29
C TYR A 101 -4.91 -11.05 -2.55
N SER A 102 -5.58 -9.95 -2.22
CA SER A 102 -6.93 -9.96 -1.65
C SER A 102 -7.93 -10.61 -2.61
N LYS A 103 -7.87 -10.31 -3.90
CA LYS A 103 -8.70 -10.94 -4.93
C LYS A 103 -8.40 -12.44 -5.11
N LYS A 104 -7.13 -12.85 -4.99
CA LYS A 104 -6.71 -14.27 -5.10
C LYS A 104 -7.08 -15.11 -3.88
N LEU A 105 -6.91 -14.56 -2.68
CA LEU A 105 -7.07 -15.25 -1.40
C LEU A 105 -8.46 -15.06 -0.77
N GLY A 106 -9.25 -14.10 -1.27
CA GLY A 106 -10.60 -13.81 -0.80
C GLY A 106 -10.63 -13.42 0.68
N GLU A 107 -11.54 -14.01 1.46
CA GLU A 107 -11.79 -13.66 2.87
C GLU A 107 -10.57 -13.87 3.81
N ARG A 108 -9.53 -14.57 3.36
CA ARG A 108 -8.33 -14.85 4.16
C ARG A 108 -7.35 -13.70 4.25
N PHE A 109 -7.47 -12.75 3.30
CA PHE A 109 -6.56 -11.63 3.19
C PHE A 109 -7.35 -10.35 2.88
N ASN A 110 -7.50 -9.49 3.88
CA ASN A 110 -8.27 -8.27 3.75
C ASN A 110 -7.42 -7.04 4.12
N ILE A 111 -7.59 -5.97 3.35
CA ILE A 111 -7.04 -4.66 3.68
C ILE A 111 -7.95 -4.06 4.75
N LYS A 112 -7.37 -3.72 5.91
CA LYS A 112 -8.10 -3.13 7.04
C LYS A 112 -8.18 -1.62 6.98
N ALA A 113 -7.06 -1.02 6.67
CA ALA A 113 -6.94 0.42 6.54
C ALA A 113 -5.64 0.76 5.81
N ALA A 114 -5.56 1.97 5.32
CA ALA A 114 -4.36 2.47 4.69
C ALA A 114 -4.18 3.95 5.03
N PHE A 115 -2.95 4.41 4.93
CA PHE A 115 -2.61 5.82 5.08
C PHE A 115 -1.65 6.23 3.97
N MET A 116 -1.73 7.47 3.55
CA MET A 116 -0.85 8.08 2.58
C MET A 116 -0.54 9.51 2.99
N GLU A 117 0.74 9.87 3.03
CA GLU A 117 1.21 11.21 3.44
C GLU A 117 0.63 11.67 4.80
N GLY A 118 0.44 10.74 5.74
CA GLY A 118 -0.10 11.04 7.07
C GLY A 118 -1.63 11.20 7.14
N LYS A 119 -2.36 10.94 6.04
CA LYS A 119 -3.82 10.91 6.01
C LYS A 119 -4.32 9.48 5.96
N VAL A 120 -5.36 9.19 6.72
CA VAL A 120 -6.06 7.90 6.65
C VAL A 120 -6.98 7.89 5.45
N LEU A 121 -6.90 6.84 4.63
CA LEU A 121 -7.73 6.66 3.46
C LEU A 121 -9.02 5.90 3.81
N SER A 122 -10.13 6.29 3.19
CA SER A 122 -11.37 5.55 3.25
C SER A 122 -11.33 4.28 2.37
N ASP A 123 -12.22 3.33 2.62
CA ASP A 123 -12.29 2.07 1.86
C ASP A 123 -12.51 2.30 0.35
N ALA A 124 -13.26 3.35 -0.01
CA ALA A 124 -13.48 3.74 -1.40
C ALA A 124 -12.19 4.25 -2.07
N GLU A 125 -11.43 5.09 -1.38
CA GLU A 125 -10.14 5.59 -1.87
C GLU A 125 -9.09 4.49 -1.98
N ILE A 126 -9.10 3.53 -1.04
CA ILE A 126 -8.23 2.33 -1.11
C ILE A 126 -8.54 1.52 -2.36
N ALA A 127 -9.82 1.32 -2.70
CA ALA A 127 -10.22 0.61 -3.90
C ALA A 127 -9.79 1.34 -5.17
N GLU A 128 -9.98 2.67 -5.23
CA GLU A 128 -9.52 3.49 -6.35
C GLU A 128 -8.00 3.43 -6.52
N MET A 129 -7.24 3.56 -5.43
CA MET A 129 -5.77 3.46 -5.46
C MET A 129 -5.29 2.08 -5.94
N ALA A 130 -6.01 1.03 -5.56
CA ALA A 130 -5.68 -0.34 -5.94
C ALA A 130 -5.94 -0.65 -7.43
N GLU A 131 -6.82 0.11 -8.09
CA GLU A 131 -7.09 0.00 -9.53
C GLU A 131 -6.09 0.80 -10.39
N LEU A 132 -5.31 1.68 -9.77
CA LEU A 132 -4.32 2.47 -10.49
C LEU A 132 -3.19 1.58 -11.04
N PRO A 133 -2.80 1.78 -12.30
CA PRO A 133 -1.64 1.10 -12.89
C PRO A 133 -0.34 1.65 -12.29
N SER A 134 0.78 1.00 -12.65
CA SER A 134 2.11 1.44 -12.19
C SER A 134 2.40 2.90 -12.58
N LYS A 135 3.31 3.53 -11.85
CA LYS A 135 3.74 4.92 -12.06
C LYS A 135 4.13 5.20 -13.52
N ASP A 136 4.88 4.29 -14.14
CA ASP A 136 5.30 4.43 -15.54
C ASP A 136 4.12 4.33 -16.50
N ALA A 137 3.15 3.45 -16.23
CA ALA A 137 1.93 3.33 -17.02
C ALA A 137 1.01 4.57 -16.86
N LEU A 138 0.99 5.22 -15.68
CA LEU A 138 0.30 6.50 -15.50
C LEU A 138 0.94 7.60 -16.34
N TYR A 139 2.27 7.70 -16.35
CA TYR A 139 2.97 8.64 -17.22
C TYR A 139 2.67 8.38 -18.71
N ALA A 140 2.70 7.11 -19.14
CA ALA A 140 2.34 6.74 -20.50
C ALA A 140 0.89 7.13 -20.84
N LYS A 141 -0.05 6.95 -19.90
CA LYS A 141 -1.46 7.34 -20.07
C LYS A 141 -1.61 8.85 -20.22
N VAL A 142 -0.93 9.64 -19.36
CA VAL A 142 -0.96 11.11 -19.46
C VAL A 142 -0.38 11.59 -20.79
N LEU A 143 0.80 11.10 -21.19
CA LEU A 143 1.42 11.45 -22.45
C LEU A 143 0.53 11.03 -23.63
N GLY A 144 -0.08 9.83 -23.56
CA GLY A 144 -1.02 9.34 -24.56
C GLY A 144 -2.25 10.25 -24.72
N THR A 145 -2.83 10.73 -23.62
CA THR A 145 -3.98 11.66 -23.69
C THR A 145 -3.61 13.02 -24.28
N MET A 146 -2.38 13.50 -24.03
CA MET A 146 -1.89 14.75 -24.65
C MET A 146 -1.68 14.63 -26.16
N ILE A 147 -1.25 13.46 -26.63
CA ILE A 147 -1.00 13.21 -28.06
C ILE A 147 -2.28 12.76 -28.79
N ALA A 148 -3.27 12.23 -28.08
CA ALA A 148 -4.50 11.68 -28.66
C ALA A 148 -5.21 12.59 -29.66
N PRO A 149 -5.36 13.93 -29.48
CA PRO A 149 -6.00 14.80 -30.44
C PRO A 149 -5.26 14.84 -31.79
N ILE A 150 -3.93 14.85 -31.74
CA ILE A 150 -3.07 14.89 -32.94
C ILE A 150 -3.16 13.55 -33.68
N THR A 151 -3.07 12.45 -32.95
CA THR A 151 -3.18 11.10 -33.49
C THR A 151 -4.56 10.87 -34.09
N GLY A 152 -5.63 11.33 -33.41
CA GLY A 152 -7.00 11.24 -33.92
C GLY A 152 -7.18 11.99 -35.23
N LEU A 153 -6.61 13.19 -35.38
CA LEU A 153 -6.64 13.93 -36.63
C LEU A 153 -5.91 13.20 -37.76
N ALA A 154 -4.72 12.66 -37.47
CA ALA A 154 -3.94 11.90 -38.42
C ALA A 154 -4.68 10.64 -38.91
N VAL A 155 -5.32 9.91 -38.00
CA VAL A 155 -6.15 8.74 -38.35
C VAL A 155 -7.35 9.12 -39.23
N CYS A 156 -8.06 10.20 -38.89
CA CYS A 156 -9.18 10.69 -39.70
C CYS A 156 -8.74 11.07 -41.12
N LEU A 157 -7.61 11.76 -41.26
CA LEU A 157 -7.06 12.10 -42.58
C LEU A 157 -6.65 10.85 -43.37
N GLY A 158 -6.05 9.86 -42.71
CA GLY A 158 -5.72 8.56 -43.31
C GLY A 158 -6.97 7.84 -43.85
N GLN A 159 -8.03 7.76 -43.05
CA GLN A 159 -9.29 7.12 -43.46
C GLN A 159 -10.00 7.84 -44.62
N ILE A 160 -9.85 9.16 -44.72
CA ILE A 160 -10.39 9.91 -45.87
C ILE A 160 -9.62 9.58 -47.15
N LEU A 161 -8.30 9.39 -47.04
CA LEU A 161 -7.46 9.01 -48.19
C LEU A 161 -7.74 7.60 -48.69
N GLU A 162 -8.01 6.66 -47.76
CA GLU A 162 -8.35 5.26 -48.10
C GLU A 162 -9.76 5.10 -48.75
N LYS A 163 -10.68 6.03 -48.48
CA LYS A 163 -12.04 6.03 -49.03
C LYS A 163 -12.17 6.74 -50.38
N LYS A 164 -11.10 7.32 -50.89
CA LYS A 164 -11.06 8.03 -52.15
C LYS A 164 -10.36 7.20 -53.21
#